data_8cf24611b9febd7b30b6499ae12b0ee9
#
_entry.id   8cf24611b9febd7b30b6499ae12b0ee9
#
_cell.length_a   1.000
_cell.length_b   1.000
_cell.length_c   1.000
_cell.angle_alpha   90.00
_cell.angle_beta   90.00
_cell.angle_gamma   90.00
#
_symmetry.space_group_name_H-M   'P 1'
#
loop_
_entity.id
_entity.type
_entity.pdbx_description
1 polymer ?
#
loop_
_entity_poly.entity_id
_entity_poly.type
_entity_poly.pdbx_seq_one_letter_code
_entity_poly.pdbx_strand_id
1 'polypeptide(L)'
;MNLIFVLGTAGSGKSRLVGNFTRWLELQGEDVLAVNLDPGAPIIPYTANVNVRDYIKVEDVMEEYTLGPNGGLMLASDMIAGIIDQLTMDIEDFTPDICLADTPGQMELFAFRDIGSMLADGLTEYQKGIIYLFDAGFSRDPLNYVMNMFLASAINTRFLLPQFQVLSKADILEEEELNRIRGWSEDPFLLEGAIDARLTGMNRMISQDMMEIIERLGMEFNPIPFSIKNNMGFNLLYAELMRVFTGGEKFTP
;
A
#
# COMPACT_ATOMS: atom_id res chain seq x y z
N MET A 1 7.02 5.66 -17.61
CA MET A 1 5.92 5.22 -16.77
C MET A 1 6.42 4.67 -15.45
N ASN A 2 5.64 4.85 -14.38
CA ASN A 2 5.95 4.31 -13.05
C ASN A 2 4.75 3.47 -12.58
N LEU A 3 4.97 2.23 -12.19
CA LEU A 3 3.95 1.32 -11.65
C LEU A 3 4.02 1.30 -10.13
N ILE A 4 2.93 1.64 -9.47
CA ILE A 4 2.88 1.80 -8.01
C ILE A 4 1.81 0.87 -7.44
N PHE A 5 2.24 -0.12 -6.67
CA PHE A 5 1.34 -1.02 -5.95
C PHE A 5 0.87 -0.37 -4.64
N VAL A 6 -0.43 -0.33 -4.40
CA VAL A 6 -0.99 0.21 -3.15
C VAL A 6 -1.27 -0.95 -2.19
N LEU A 7 -0.50 -1.05 -1.13
CA LEU A 7 -0.52 -2.10 -0.12
C LEU A 7 -0.96 -1.58 1.25
N GLY A 8 -1.45 -2.46 2.08
CA GLY A 8 -1.86 -2.16 3.46
C GLY A 8 -2.91 -3.15 3.94
N THR A 9 -3.20 -3.15 5.22
CA THR A 9 -4.16 -4.05 5.85
C THR A 9 -5.58 -3.89 5.28
N ALA A 10 -6.43 -4.88 5.50
CA ALA A 10 -7.84 -4.80 5.11
C ALA A 10 -8.50 -3.56 5.74
N GLY A 11 -9.25 -2.82 4.94
CA GLY A 11 -9.90 -1.61 5.40
C GLY A 11 -9.01 -0.37 5.54
N SER A 12 -7.69 -0.43 5.28
CA SER A 12 -6.79 0.74 5.36
C SER A 12 -7.07 1.85 4.34
N GLY A 13 -7.90 1.59 3.33
CA GLY A 13 -8.33 2.61 2.37
C GLY A 13 -7.62 2.57 1.02
N LYS A 14 -7.00 1.44 0.63
CA LYS A 14 -6.29 1.23 -0.64
C LYS A 14 -7.08 1.72 -1.86
N SER A 15 -8.23 1.11 -2.12
CA SER A 15 -9.07 1.44 -3.29
C SER A 15 -9.55 2.90 -3.28
N ARG A 16 -9.80 3.46 -2.09
CA ARG A 16 -10.16 4.89 -1.97
C ARG A 16 -8.97 5.80 -2.28
N LEU A 17 -7.76 5.42 -1.84
CA LEU A 17 -6.56 6.16 -2.19
C LEU A 17 -6.35 6.10 -3.70
N VAL A 18 -6.37 4.91 -4.30
CA VAL A 18 -6.20 4.74 -5.76
C VAL A 18 -7.16 5.66 -6.50
N GLY A 19 -8.47 5.58 -6.26
CA GLY A 19 -9.44 6.37 -7.01
C GLY A 19 -9.32 7.87 -6.82
N ASN A 20 -9.05 8.35 -5.58
CA ASN A 20 -8.95 9.78 -5.34
C ASN A 20 -7.59 10.36 -5.76
N PHE A 21 -6.52 9.57 -5.62
CA PHE A 21 -5.20 10.01 -6.04
C PHE A 21 -5.07 10.01 -7.57
N THR A 22 -5.62 9.02 -8.27
CA THR A 22 -5.75 9.03 -9.74
C THR A 22 -6.42 10.33 -10.19
N ARG A 23 -7.62 10.62 -9.70
CA ARG A 23 -8.36 11.83 -10.08
C ARG A 23 -7.59 13.12 -9.76
N TRP A 24 -6.89 13.15 -8.63
CA TRP A 24 -6.10 14.31 -8.25
C TRP A 24 -4.91 14.51 -9.19
N LEU A 25 -4.19 13.42 -9.55
CA LEU A 25 -3.06 13.45 -10.49
C LEU A 25 -3.50 13.90 -11.89
N GLU A 26 -4.63 13.40 -12.38
CA GLU A 26 -5.24 13.84 -13.66
C GLU A 26 -5.50 15.37 -13.66
N LEU A 27 -5.97 15.92 -12.53
CA LEU A 27 -6.15 17.38 -12.36
C LEU A 27 -4.83 18.15 -12.33
N GLN A 28 -3.71 17.51 -12.02
CA GLN A 28 -2.36 18.10 -12.14
C GLN A 28 -1.81 17.97 -13.57
N GLY A 29 -2.50 17.28 -14.48
CA GLY A 29 -2.10 17.10 -15.87
C GLY A 29 -1.26 15.87 -16.14
N GLU A 30 -1.18 14.94 -15.17
CA GLU A 30 -0.52 13.64 -15.35
C GLU A 30 -1.44 12.67 -16.12
N ASP A 31 -0.86 11.82 -16.96
CA ASP A 31 -1.56 10.70 -17.56
C ASP A 31 -1.50 9.49 -16.64
N VAL A 32 -2.66 9.12 -16.06
CA VAL A 32 -2.74 8.15 -14.97
C VAL A 32 -3.62 6.97 -15.32
N LEU A 33 -3.12 5.77 -15.06
CA LEU A 33 -3.85 4.53 -15.21
C LEU A 33 -4.19 3.93 -13.84
N ALA A 34 -5.46 3.61 -13.60
CA ALA A 34 -5.89 2.87 -12.43
C ALA A 34 -6.12 1.39 -12.80
N VAL A 35 -5.41 0.49 -12.12
CA VAL A 35 -5.49 -0.96 -12.31
C VAL A 35 -6.08 -1.61 -11.07
N ASN A 36 -7.09 -2.45 -11.22
CA ASN A 36 -7.59 -3.30 -10.16
C ASN A 36 -6.99 -4.71 -10.26
N LEU A 37 -6.23 -5.11 -9.25
CA LEU A 37 -5.64 -6.44 -9.10
C LEU A 37 -6.38 -7.31 -8.06
N ASP A 38 -7.52 -6.82 -7.49
CA ASP A 38 -8.32 -7.58 -6.53
C ASP A 38 -9.46 -8.33 -7.23
N PRO A 39 -9.36 -9.66 -7.41
CA PRO A 39 -10.43 -10.45 -8.01
C PRO A 39 -11.64 -10.57 -7.09
N GLY A 40 -11.47 -10.27 -5.79
CA GLY A 40 -12.50 -10.35 -4.76
C GLY A 40 -13.29 -9.06 -4.54
N ALA A 41 -12.99 -7.97 -5.24
CA ALA A 41 -13.66 -6.69 -5.07
C ALA A 41 -14.74 -6.46 -6.15
N PRO A 42 -16.01 -6.87 -5.93
CA PRO A 42 -17.08 -6.72 -6.93
C PRO A 42 -17.45 -5.24 -7.18
N ILE A 43 -17.20 -4.39 -6.21
CA ILE A 43 -17.44 -2.94 -6.28
C ILE A 43 -16.20 -2.22 -5.78
N ILE A 44 -15.64 -1.36 -6.65
CA ILE A 44 -14.54 -0.46 -6.33
C ILE A 44 -15.00 0.99 -6.42
N PRO A 45 -14.43 1.92 -5.64
CA PRO A 45 -14.89 3.33 -5.59
C PRO A 45 -14.30 4.21 -6.71
N TYR A 46 -13.85 3.62 -7.81
CA TYR A 46 -13.27 4.29 -8.97
C TYR A 46 -13.53 3.48 -10.24
N THR A 47 -13.25 4.06 -11.40
CA THR A 47 -13.26 3.34 -12.67
C THR A 47 -11.86 2.79 -12.94
N ALA A 48 -11.70 1.47 -12.94
CA ALA A 48 -10.45 0.86 -13.35
C ALA A 48 -10.32 0.89 -14.87
N ASN A 49 -9.14 1.26 -15.38
CA ASN A 49 -8.83 1.18 -16.80
C ASN A 49 -8.51 -0.27 -17.19
N VAL A 50 -7.80 -0.99 -16.32
CA VAL A 50 -7.54 -2.42 -16.42
C VAL A 50 -8.07 -3.09 -15.17
N ASN A 51 -8.86 -4.15 -15.33
CA ASN A 51 -9.53 -4.82 -14.23
C ASN A 51 -9.32 -6.33 -14.32
N VAL A 52 -8.62 -6.92 -13.34
CA VAL A 52 -8.42 -8.36 -13.26
C VAL A 52 -9.73 -9.15 -13.31
N ARG A 53 -10.84 -8.55 -12.84
CA ARG A 53 -12.17 -9.19 -12.84
C ARG A 53 -12.79 -9.34 -14.24
N ASP A 54 -12.22 -8.73 -15.26
CA ASP A 54 -12.62 -8.98 -16.65
C ASP A 54 -12.15 -10.38 -17.11
N TYR A 55 -11.17 -10.94 -16.42
CA TYR A 55 -10.57 -12.26 -16.68
C TYR A 55 -10.90 -13.29 -15.60
N ILE A 56 -10.81 -12.90 -14.31
CA ILE A 56 -10.95 -13.79 -13.17
C ILE A 56 -11.91 -13.18 -12.15
N LYS A 57 -13.01 -13.86 -11.86
CA LYS A 57 -13.97 -13.49 -10.81
C LYS A 57 -13.97 -14.55 -9.73
N VAL A 58 -13.90 -14.13 -8.48
CA VAL A 58 -13.92 -15.07 -7.33
C VAL A 58 -15.18 -15.92 -7.34
N GLU A 59 -16.32 -15.35 -7.73
CA GLU A 59 -17.61 -16.01 -7.78
C GLU A 59 -17.59 -17.21 -8.73
N ASP A 60 -17.03 -17.03 -9.94
CA ASP A 60 -16.92 -18.07 -10.96
C ASP A 60 -15.97 -19.19 -10.49
N VAL A 61 -14.84 -18.82 -9.85
CA VAL A 61 -13.88 -19.77 -9.27
C VAL A 61 -14.51 -20.59 -8.13
N MET A 62 -15.31 -19.94 -7.26
CA MET A 62 -16.02 -20.64 -6.18
C MET A 62 -17.02 -21.67 -6.73
N GLU A 63 -17.72 -21.33 -7.79
CA GLU A 63 -18.69 -22.23 -8.42
C GLU A 63 -17.99 -23.42 -9.13
N GLU A 64 -16.99 -23.12 -9.97
CA GLU A 64 -16.26 -24.13 -10.76
C GLU A 64 -15.53 -25.15 -9.88
N TYR A 65 -14.86 -24.68 -8.83
CA TYR A 65 -14.05 -25.54 -7.95
C TYR A 65 -14.74 -25.96 -6.65
N THR A 66 -16.01 -25.61 -6.48
CA THR A 66 -16.81 -25.91 -5.28
C THR A 66 -16.11 -25.44 -4.00
N LEU A 67 -15.58 -24.20 -4.00
CA LEU A 67 -14.82 -23.61 -2.90
C LEU A 67 -15.66 -22.63 -2.08
N GLY A 68 -15.34 -22.53 -0.79
CA GLY A 68 -15.85 -21.44 0.04
C GLY A 68 -15.14 -20.11 -0.26
N PRO A 69 -15.61 -18.98 0.31
CA PRO A 69 -15.12 -17.63 -0.02
C PRO A 69 -13.61 -17.46 0.11
N ASN A 70 -13.00 -17.95 1.19
CA ASN A 70 -11.55 -17.84 1.38
C ASN A 70 -10.75 -18.68 0.37
N GLY A 71 -11.20 -19.91 0.11
CA GLY A 71 -10.56 -20.80 -0.88
C GLY A 71 -10.68 -20.25 -2.29
N GLY A 72 -11.88 -19.75 -2.66
CA GLY A 72 -12.14 -19.11 -3.94
C GLY A 72 -11.25 -17.87 -4.15
N LEU A 73 -11.15 -17.01 -3.14
CA LEU A 73 -10.32 -15.82 -3.20
C LEU A 73 -8.82 -16.15 -3.33
N MET A 74 -8.35 -17.16 -2.60
CA MET A 74 -6.97 -17.64 -2.69
C MET A 74 -6.65 -18.18 -4.09
N LEU A 75 -7.52 -19.07 -4.61
CA LEU A 75 -7.30 -19.66 -5.93
C LEU A 75 -7.42 -18.61 -7.04
N ALA A 76 -8.42 -17.73 -6.98
CA ALA A 76 -8.57 -16.63 -7.93
C ALA A 76 -7.34 -15.71 -7.95
N SER A 77 -6.76 -15.41 -6.78
CA SER A 77 -5.53 -14.62 -6.69
C SER A 77 -4.34 -15.35 -7.32
N ASP A 78 -4.20 -16.65 -7.12
CA ASP A 78 -3.12 -17.44 -7.73
C ASP A 78 -3.28 -17.56 -9.26
N MET A 79 -4.51 -17.62 -9.77
CA MET A 79 -4.80 -17.68 -11.21
C MET A 79 -4.34 -16.43 -11.97
N ILE A 80 -4.17 -15.29 -11.29
CA ILE A 80 -3.65 -14.06 -11.91
C ILE A 80 -2.26 -14.31 -12.54
N ALA A 81 -1.47 -15.23 -11.97
CA ALA A 81 -0.18 -15.59 -12.53
C ALA A 81 -0.27 -16.04 -14.00
N GLY A 82 -1.36 -16.69 -14.40
CA GLY A 82 -1.58 -17.14 -15.77
C GLY A 82 -1.98 -16.06 -16.77
N ILE A 83 -2.25 -14.85 -16.32
CA ILE A 83 -2.71 -13.73 -17.15
C ILE A 83 -1.81 -12.48 -17.03
N ILE A 84 -0.63 -12.60 -16.42
CA ILE A 84 0.29 -11.46 -16.24
C ILE A 84 0.64 -10.82 -17.58
N ASP A 85 0.94 -11.63 -18.60
CA ASP A 85 1.27 -11.14 -19.95
C ASP A 85 0.10 -10.33 -20.54
N GLN A 86 -1.14 -10.81 -20.38
CA GLN A 86 -2.31 -10.10 -20.86
C GLN A 86 -2.53 -8.78 -20.11
N LEU A 87 -2.41 -8.77 -18.79
CA LEU A 87 -2.49 -7.54 -17.99
C LEU A 87 -1.40 -6.55 -18.37
N THR A 88 -0.19 -7.04 -18.67
CA THR A 88 0.92 -6.20 -19.15
C THR A 88 0.56 -5.54 -20.49
N MET A 89 0.06 -6.31 -21.46
CA MET A 89 -0.37 -5.76 -22.76
C MET A 89 -1.47 -4.71 -22.59
N ASP A 90 -2.48 -5.00 -21.77
CA ASP A 90 -3.57 -4.07 -21.50
C ASP A 90 -3.08 -2.76 -20.85
N ILE A 91 -2.09 -2.81 -19.95
CA ILE A 91 -1.50 -1.64 -19.32
C ILE A 91 -0.66 -0.84 -20.32
N GLU A 92 0.12 -1.51 -21.14
CA GLU A 92 1.03 -0.89 -22.10
C GLU A 92 0.29 -0.20 -23.26
N ASP A 93 -0.90 -0.67 -23.60
CA ASP A 93 -1.76 -0.02 -24.61
C ASP A 93 -2.15 1.43 -24.24
N PHE A 94 -2.16 1.78 -22.94
CA PHE A 94 -2.48 3.14 -22.49
C PHE A 94 -1.27 4.08 -22.43
N THR A 95 -0.05 3.58 -22.33
CA THR A 95 1.21 4.38 -22.22
C THR A 95 1.19 5.49 -21.15
N PRO A 96 0.69 5.26 -19.93
CA PRO A 96 0.53 6.30 -18.91
C PRO A 96 1.86 6.75 -18.30
N ASP A 97 1.89 7.97 -17.71
CA ASP A 97 3.03 8.42 -16.90
C ASP A 97 3.10 7.67 -15.56
N ILE A 98 1.93 7.46 -14.94
CA ILE A 98 1.77 6.81 -13.64
C ILE A 98 0.68 5.74 -13.72
N CYS A 99 1.00 4.54 -13.24
CA CYS A 99 0.04 3.44 -13.07
C CYS A 99 -0.14 3.14 -11.58
N LEU A 100 -1.36 3.25 -11.07
CA LEU A 100 -1.72 2.91 -9.68
C LEU A 100 -2.43 1.56 -9.65
N ALA A 101 -1.79 0.56 -9.04
CA ALA A 101 -2.33 -0.79 -8.93
C ALA A 101 -2.93 -1.03 -7.54
N ASP A 102 -4.25 -1.18 -7.49
CA ASP A 102 -5.01 -1.55 -6.28
C ASP A 102 -4.87 -3.05 -6.04
N THR A 103 -4.28 -3.41 -4.91
CA THR A 103 -4.01 -4.82 -4.55
C THR A 103 -5.15 -5.43 -3.72
N PRO A 104 -5.23 -6.76 -3.66
CA PRO A 104 -6.25 -7.46 -2.86
C PRO A 104 -6.42 -6.90 -1.45
N GLY A 105 -7.68 -6.89 -1.00
CA GLY A 105 -8.03 -6.38 0.32
C GLY A 105 -7.27 -7.06 1.46
N GLN A 106 -7.09 -8.37 1.36
CA GLN A 106 -6.26 -9.17 2.25
C GLN A 106 -4.80 -9.08 1.80
N MET A 107 -4.00 -8.33 2.54
CA MET A 107 -2.59 -8.06 2.21
C MET A 107 -1.76 -9.34 2.05
N GLU A 108 -2.05 -10.38 2.84
CA GLU A 108 -1.37 -11.66 2.82
C GLU A 108 -1.49 -12.38 1.46
N LEU A 109 -2.55 -12.14 0.71
CA LEU A 109 -2.73 -12.72 -0.62
C LEU A 109 -1.77 -12.12 -1.65
N PHE A 110 -1.38 -10.88 -1.46
CA PHE A 110 -0.40 -10.21 -2.34
C PHE A 110 1.00 -10.25 -1.74
N ALA A 111 1.16 -9.80 -0.49
CA ALA A 111 2.48 -9.58 0.08
C ALA A 111 3.24 -10.87 0.44
N PHE A 112 2.53 -11.96 0.80
CA PHE A 112 3.17 -13.17 1.33
C PHE A 112 2.94 -14.44 0.49
N ARG A 113 2.25 -14.34 -0.64
CA ARG A 113 2.16 -15.41 -1.65
C ARG A 113 3.04 -15.09 -2.85
N ASP A 114 3.33 -16.10 -3.67
CA ASP A 114 4.22 -15.95 -4.83
C ASP A 114 3.65 -15.00 -5.90
N ILE A 115 2.33 -14.91 -6.00
CA ILE A 115 1.67 -14.03 -6.96
C ILE A 115 2.11 -12.57 -6.84
N GLY A 116 2.32 -12.05 -5.63
CA GLY A 116 2.78 -10.68 -5.44
C GLY A 116 4.16 -10.45 -6.04
N SER A 117 5.10 -11.37 -5.82
CA SER A 117 6.44 -11.31 -6.42
C SER A 117 6.37 -11.47 -7.94
N MET A 118 5.54 -12.41 -8.43
CA MET A 118 5.34 -12.61 -9.88
C MET A 118 4.77 -11.37 -10.56
N LEU A 119 3.82 -10.67 -9.94
CA LEU A 119 3.30 -9.39 -10.43
C LEU A 119 4.34 -8.27 -10.34
N ALA A 120 5.08 -8.20 -9.24
CA ALA A 120 6.13 -7.20 -9.08
C ALA A 120 7.26 -7.36 -10.10
N ASP A 121 7.60 -8.59 -10.46
CA ASP A 121 8.65 -8.88 -11.44
C ASP A 121 8.12 -8.84 -12.88
N GLY A 122 6.97 -9.44 -13.14
CA GLY A 122 6.46 -9.72 -14.49
C GLY A 122 5.55 -8.65 -15.07
N LEU A 123 4.88 -7.83 -14.24
CA LEU A 123 3.96 -6.83 -14.73
C LEU A 123 4.73 -5.58 -15.22
N THR A 124 4.87 -5.43 -16.52
CA THR A 124 5.60 -4.34 -17.21
C THR A 124 7.09 -4.22 -16.87
N GLU A 125 7.87 -3.60 -17.75
CA GLU A 125 9.31 -3.30 -17.54
C GLU A 125 9.57 -1.92 -16.92
N TYR A 126 8.55 -1.25 -16.36
CA TYR A 126 8.64 0.10 -15.82
C TYR A 126 9.27 0.15 -14.42
N GLN A 127 9.64 1.35 -13.99
CA GLN A 127 10.06 1.55 -12.61
C GLN A 127 8.88 1.25 -11.68
N LYS A 128 9.14 0.55 -10.60
CA LYS A 128 8.11 0.08 -9.68
C LYS A 128 8.33 0.63 -8.27
N GLY A 129 7.23 0.81 -7.56
CA GLY A 129 7.24 1.21 -6.17
C GLY A 129 6.01 0.74 -5.41
N ILE A 130 6.02 0.94 -4.12
CA ILE A 130 4.94 0.55 -3.21
C ILE A 130 4.49 1.76 -2.40
N ILE A 131 3.20 2.06 -2.40
CA ILE A 131 2.57 2.90 -1.37
C ILE A 131 2.04 1.96 -0.30
N TYR A 132 2.60 2.03 0.91
CA TYR A 132 2.14 1.24 2.05
C TYR A 132 1.30 2.10 3.01
N LEU A 133 0.07 1.64 3.30
CA LEU A 133 -0.89 2.36 4.13
C LEU A 133 -0.83 1.92 5.59
N PHE A 134 -0.45 2.86 6.45
CA PHE A 134 -0.67 2.82 7.88
C PHE A 134 -2.09 3.33 8.16
N ASP A 135 -2.99 2.51 8.69
CA ASP A 135 -4.31 2.99 9.11
C ASP A 135 -4.16 3.87 10.37
N ALA A 136 -4.59 5.13 10.29
CA ALA A 136 -4.43 6.08 11.39
C ALA A 136 -5.17 5.65 12.67
N GLY A 137 -6.35 5.05 12.52
CA GLY A 137 -7.11 4.56 13.66
C GLY A 137 -6.41 3.41 14.40
N PHE A 138 -5.78 2.52 13.64
CA PHE A 138 -4.98 1.43 14.20
C PHE A 138 -3.66 1.93 14.80
N SER A 139 -3.02 2.90 14.14
CA SER A 139 -1.72 3.46 14.53
C SER A 139 -1.76 4.42 15.72
N ARG A 140 -2.94 4.73 16.29
CA ARG A 140 -3.07 5.50 17.55
C ARG A 140 -2.39 4.83 18.74
N ASP A 141 -2.38 3.50 18.73
CA ASP A 141 -1.72 2.70 19.76
C ASP A 141 -0.26 2.48 19.39
N PRO A 142 0.70 2.75 20.28
CA PRO A 142 2.13 2.64 19.97
C PRO A 142 2.54 1.21 19.58
N LEU A 143 1.93 0.17 20.18
CA LEU A 143 2.20 -1.21 19.82
C LEU A 143 1.74 -1.50 18.38
N ASN A 144 0.53 -1.06 18.03
CA ASN A 144 0.00 -1.21 16.69
C ASN A 144 0.83 -0.44 15.66
N TYR A 145 1.40 0.71 16.04
CA TYR A 145 2.32 1.47 15.20
C TYR A 145 3.59 0.66 14.91
N VAL A 146 4.21 0.07 15.94
CA VAL A 146 5.37 -0.85 15.79
C VAL A 146 5.01 -2.05 14.90
N MET A 147 3.83 -2.65 15.09
CA MET A 147 3.37 -3.75 14.22
C MET A 147 3.24 -3.32 12.77
N ASN A 148 2.72 -2.12 12.49
CA ASN A 148 2.69 -1.56 11.14
C ASN A 148 4.10 -1.33 10.57
N MET A 149 5.03 -0.81 11.36
CA MET A 149 6.44 -0.66 10.96
C MET A 149 7.05 -2.02 10.59
N PHE A 150 6.79 -3.04 11.41
CA PHE A 150 7.30 -4.39 11.14
C PHE A 150 6.72 -5.00 9.86
N LEU A 151 5.42 -4.84 9.62
CA LEU A 151 4.78 -5.28 8.38
C LEU A 151 5.33 -4.53 7.15
N ALA A 152 5.51 -3.21 7.25
CA ALA A 152 6.10 -2.41 6.19
C ALA A 152 7.55 -2.85 5.90
N SER A 153 8.34 -3.16 6.94
CA SER A 153 9.70 -3.70 6.80
C SER A 153 9.72 -5.06 6.11
N ALA A 154 8.80 -5.95 6.48
CA ALA A 154 8.69 -7.28 5.86
C ALA A 154 8.35 -7.18 4.37
N ILE A 155 7.44 -6.27 4.00
CA ILE A 155 7.08 -5.98 2.60
C ILE A 155 8.27 -5.40 1.85
N ASN A 156 8.96 -4.41 2.41
CA ASN A 156 10.14 -3.82 1.80
C ASN A 156 11.23 -4.85 1.53
N THR A 157 11.51 -5.71 2.52
CA THR A 157 12.50 -6.79 2.39
C THR A 157 12.11 -7.83 1.34
N ARG A 158 10.81 -8.10 1.17
CA ARG A 158 10.34 -9.07 0.20
C ARG A 158 10.41 -8.56 -1.23
N PHE A 159 10.00 -7.32 -1.48
CA PHE A 159 9.89 -6.76 -2.82
C PHE A 159 11.13 -5.98 -3.27
N LEU A 160 11.91 -5.45 -2.33
CA LEU A 160 13.10 -4.61 -2.59
C LEU A 160 12.78 -3.43 -3.53
N LEU A 161 11.57 -2.90 -3.45
CA LEU A 161 11.10 -1.76 -4.22
C LEU A 161 11.09 -0.49 -3.33
N PRO A 162 11.25 0.71 -3.91
CA PRO A 162 11.00 1.95 -3.20
C PRO A 162 9.63 1.92 -2.51
N GLN A 163 9.58 2.23 -1.22
CA GLN A 163 8.35 2.20 -0.43
C GLN A 163 8.03 3.57 0.13
N PHE A 164 6.83 4.04 -0.19
CA PHE A 164 6.25 5.30 0.29
C PHE A 164 5.22 4.99 1.38
N GLN A 165 5.45 5.51 2.56
CA GLN A 165 4.59 5.24 3.70
C GLN A 165 3.55 6.33 3.84
N VAL A 166 2.28 5.95 4.01
CA VAL A 166 1.15 6.87 4.09
C VAL A 166 0.32 6.56 5.33
N LEU A 167 0.13 7.55 6.21
CA LEU A 167 -0.81 7.47 7.34
C LEU A 167 -2.21 7.82 6.82
N SER A 168 -2.94 6.80 6.37
CA SER A 168 -4.26 6.95 5.78
C SER A 168 -5.32 7.33 6.82
N LYS A 169 -6.40 7.99 6.38
CA LYS A 169 -7.50 8.44 7.24
C LYS A 169 -7.03 9.37 8.37
N ALA A 170 -6.03 10.21 8.12
CA ALA A 170 -5.48 11.13 9.12
C ALA A 170 -6.52 12.10 9.70
N ASP A 171 -7.65 12.31 9.00
CA ASP A 171 -8.78 13.12 9.45
C ASP A 171 -9.54 12.58 10.66
N ILE A 172 -9.31 11.34 11.06
CA ILE A 172 -9.92 10.76 12.27
C ILE A 172 -9.09 11.00 13.53
N LEU A 173 -7.86 11.51 13.39
CA LEU A 173 -6.96 11.83 14.48
C LEU A 173 -7.16 13.28 14.94
N GLU A 174 -7.11 13.48 16.26
CA GLU A 174 -6.93 14.81 16.83
C GLU A 174 -5.49 15.30 16.53
N GLU A 175 -5.28 16.60 16.55
CA GLU A 175 -3.97 17.21 16.26
C GLU A 175 -2.86 16.69 17.21
N GLU A 176 -3.19 16.51 18.47
CA GLU A 176 -2.27 15.95 19.47
C GLU A 176 -1.87 14.50 19.16
N GLU A 177 -2.81 13.70 18.67
CA GLU A 177 -2.56 12.31 18.27
C GLU A 177 -1.66 12.25 17.03
N LEU A 178 -1.93 13.10 16.04
CA LEU A 178 -1.12 13.21 14.84
C LEU A 178 0.31 13.65 15.16
N ASN A 179 0.47 14.67 16.02
CA ASN A 179 1.78 15.14 16.48
C ASN A 179 2.53 14.07 17.27
N ARG A 180 1.82 13.27 18.06
CA ARG A 180 2.41 12.14 18.79
C ARG A 180 2.94 11.06 17.83
N ILE A 181 2.17 10.68 16.80
CA ILE A 181 2.61 9.70 15.80
C ILE A 181 3.82 10.25 15.01
N ARG A 182 3.85 11.53 14.68
CA ARG A 182 5.03 12.16 14.08
C ARG A 182 6.23 12.08 15.01
N GLY A 183 6.06 12.40 16.29
CA GLY A 183 7.12 12.28 17.28
C GLY A 183 7.70 10.87 17.33
N TRP A 184 6.86 9.83 17.24
CA TRP A 184 7.32 8.43 17.17
C TRP A 184 8.12 8.10 15.91
N SER A 185 7.83 8.79 14.81
CA SER A 185 8.59 8.64 13.56
C SER A 185 9.95 9.33 13.61
N GLU A 186 10.01 10.48 14.28
CA GLU A 186 11.20 11.33 14.35
C GLU A 186 12.17 10.90 15.47
N ASP A 187 11.63 10.37 16.56
CA ASP A 187 12.41 9.97 17.75
C ASP A 187 11.95 8.61 18.29
N PRO A 188 12.72 7.54 18.04
CA PRO A 188 12.43 6.20 18.54
C PRO A 188 12.29 6.12 20.07
N PHE A 189 12.96 6.98 20.82
CA PHE A 189 12.84 7.01 22.29
C PHE A 189 11.44 7.45 22.75
N LEU A 190 10.75 8.30 22.00
CA LEU A 190 9.36 8.67 22.29
C LEU A 190 8.42 7.48 22.09
N LEU A 191 8.66 6.68 21.07
CA LEU A 191 7.89 5.47 20.82
C LEU A 191 8.15 4.42 21.89
N GLU A 192 9.41 4.18 22.25
CA GLU A 192 9.79 3.28 23.33
C GLU A 192 9.15 3.68 24.66
N GLY A 193 9.22 4.95 25.04
CA GLY A 193 8.58 5.48 26.24
C GLY A 193 7.05 5.29 26.24
N ALA A 194 6.40 5.44 25.07
CA ALA A 194 4.96 5.21 24.92
C ALA A 194 4.58 3.73 25.08
N ILE A 195 5.42 2.80 24.60
CA ILE A 195 5.28 1.36 24.77
C ILE A 195 5.46 0.99 26.24
N ASP A 196 6.51 1.50 26.88
CA ASP A 196 6.86 1.24 28.25
C ASP A 196 5.77 1.69 29.24
N ALA A 197 5.09 2.77 28.94
CA ALA A 197 3.97 3.26 29.75
C ALA A 197 2.73 2.35 29.69
N ARG A 198 2.61 1.49 28.68
CA ARG A 198 1.42 0.65 28.44
C ARG A 198 1.65 -0.84 28.62
N LEU A 199 2.86 -1.32 28.35
CA LEU A 199 3.19 -2.74 28.36
C LEU A 199 4.10 -3.09 29.52
N THR A 200 3.89 -4.30 30.06
CA THR A 200 4.73 -4.88 31.11
C THR A 200 5.13 -6.31 30.74
N GLY A 201 6.21 -6.80 31.39
CA GLY A 201 6.64 -8.17 31.23
C GLY A 201 7.07 -8.52 29.80
N MET A 202 6.67 -9.71 29.34
CA MET A 202 7.11 -10.27 28.04
C MET A 202 6.69 -9.44 26.85
N ASN A 203 5.48 -8.86 26.85
CA ASN A 203 4.99 -8.06 25.73
C ASN A 203 5.83 -6.80 25.50
N ARG A 204 6.32 -6.18 26.58
CA ARG A 204 7.25 -5.05 26.50
C ARG A 204 8.56 -5.47 25.85
N MET A 205 9.15 -6.60 26.30
CA MET A 205 10.40 -7.11 25.73
C MET A 205 10.26 -7.41 24.24
N ILE A 206 9.18 -8.10 23.84
CA ILE A 206 8.94 -8.39 22.42
C ILE A 206 8.85 -7.12 21.58
N SER A 207 8.17 -6.08 22.07
CA SER A 207 8.05 -4.82 21.35
C SER A 207 9.40 -4.10 21.21
N GLN A 208 10.23 -4.14 22.23
CA GLN A 208 11.59 -3.59 22.20
C GLN A 208 12.47 -4.37 21.22
N ASP A 209 12.43 -5.70 21.24
CA ASP A 209 13.16 -6.55 20.30
C ASP A 209 12.73 -6.26 18.84
N MET A 210 11.43 -6.06 18.59
CA MET A 210 10.92 -5.68 17.27
C MET A 210 11.44 -4.32 16.81
N MET A 211 11.50 -3.32 17.70
CA MET A 211 12.05 -2.00 17.37
C MET A 211 13.54 -2.10 17.03
N GLU A 212 14.31 -2.87 17.81
CA GLU A 212 15.74 -3.08 17.54
C GLU A 212 15.98 -3.73 16.17
N ILE A 213 15.12 -4.70 15.79
CA ILE A 213 15.19 -5.31 14.45
C ILE A 213 14.91 -4.27 13.36
N ILE A 214 13.89 -3.43 13.53
CA ILE A 214 13.52 -2.38 12.57
C ILE A 214 14.68 -1.38 12.39
N GLU A 215 15.29 -0.94 13.48
CA GLU A 215 16.45 -0.04 13.44
C GLU A 215 17.65 -0.67 12.72
N ARG A 216 17.92 -1.96 12.96
CA ARG A 216 19.00 -2.70 12.27
C ARG A 216 18.76 -2.84 10.78
N LEU A 217 17.50 -2.86 10.33
CA LEU A 217 17.16 -2.86 8.90
C LEU A 217 17.44 -1.50 8.23
N GLY A 218 17.72 -0.45 9.02
CA GLY A 218 18.04 0.89 8.50
C GLY A 218 16.87 1.56 7.79
N MET A 219 15.64 1.17 8.08
CA MET A 219 14.44 1.78 7.51
C MET A 219 14.02 2.98 8.34
N GLU A 220 13.81 4.10 7.65
CA GLU A 220 13.18 5.28 8.24
C GLU A 220 11.67 5.19 8.06
N PHE A 221 10.93 5.51 9.12
CA PHE A 221 9.47 5.51 9.12
C PHE A 221 8.96 6.94 9.32
N ASN A 222 8.52 7.56 8.25
CA ASN A 222 7.93 8.89 8.28
C ASN A 222 6.66 8.89 7.41
N PRO A 223 5.57 8.23 7.88
CA PRO A 223 4.39 8.07 7.08
C PRO A 223 3.71 9.43 6.83
N ILE A 224 3.47 9.74 5.56
CA ILE A 224 2.81 10.97 5.10
C ILE A 224 1.36 10.99 5.60
N PRO A 225 0.95 11.96 6.43
CA PRO A 225 -0.45 12.11 6.80
C PRO A 225 -1.32 12.35 5.57
N PHE A 226 -2.33 11.49 5.38
CA PHE A 226 -3.16 11.51 4.20
C PHE A 226 -4.64 11.39 4.54
N SER A 227 -5.45 12.30 3.99
CA SER A 227 -6.89 12.27 4.11
C SER A 227 -7.56 12.72 2.81
N ILE A 228 -8.43 11.86 2.30
CA ILE A 228 -9.29 12.18 1.15
C ILE A 228 -10.32 13.24 1.54
N LYS A 229 -10.85 13.16 2.76
CA LYS A 229 -11.90 14.06 3.24
C LYS A 229 -11.45 15.52 3.35
N ASN A 230 -10.18 15.72 3.76
CA ASN A 230 -9.60 17.04 3.98
C ASN A 230 -8.62 17.45 2.88
N ASN A 231 -8.48 16.67 1.79
CA ASN A 231 -7.50 16.85 0.73
C ASN A 231 -6.06 17.02 1.26
N MET A 232 -5.73 16.27 2.34
CA MET A 232 -4.42 16.32 2.98
C MET A 232 -3.46 15.30 2.37
N GLY A 233 -2.19 15.68 2.18
CA GLY A 233 -1.10 14.76 1.83
C GLY A 233 -0.90 14.49 0.34
N PHE A 234 -1.83 14.87 -0.54
CA PHE A 234 -1.75 14.60 -1.97
C PHE A 234 -0.48 15.18 -2.61
N ASN A 235 -0.23 16.48 -2.41
CA ASN A 235 0.97 17.15 -2.94
C ASN A 235 2.25 16.51 -2.41
N LEU A 236 2.28 16.16 -1.10
CA LEU A 236 3.47 15.60 -0.49
C LEU A 236 3.75 14.19 -1.00
N LEU A 237 2.72 13.35 -1.14
CA LEU A 237 2.84 12.02 -1.71
C LEU A 237 3.34 12.08 -3.16
N TYR A 238 2.77 12.97 -3.97
CA TYR A 238 3.21 13.17 -5.35
C TYR A 238 4.67 13.65 -5.41
N ALA A 239 5.05 14.61 -4.57
CA ALA A 239 6.43 15.11 -4.50
C ALA A 239 7.43 14.00 -4.16
N GLU A 240 7.11 13.14 -3.19
CA GLU A 240 7.97 12.01 -2.82
C GLU A 240 8.06 10.96 -3.94
N LEU A 241 6.95 10.65 -4.63
CA LEU A 241 6.97 9.78 -5.80
C LEU A 241 7.87 10.34 -6.90
N MET A 242 7.71 11.61 -7.24
CA MET A 242 8.52 12.26 -8.28
C MET A 242 9.99 12.35 -7.87
N ARG A 243 10.30 12.63 -6.63
CA ARG A 243 11.68 12.65 -6.13
C ARG A 243 12.40 11.32 -6.36
N VAL A 244 11.73 10.22 -6.14
CA VAL A 244 12.32 8.87 -6.29
C VAL A 244 12.40 8.45 -7.76
N PHE A 245 11.32 8.64 -8.52
CA PHE A 245 11.23 8.11 -9.89
C PHE A 245 11.87 9.00 -10.95
N THR A 246 11.96 10.31 -10.73
CA THR A 246 12.53 11.27 -11.70
C THR A 246 13.78 11.98 -11.23
N GLY A 247 14.32 11.61 -10.06
CA GLY A 247 15.47 12.32 -9.46
C GLY A 247 15.15 13.79 -9.09
N GLY A 248 13.87 14.15 -9.00
CA GLY A 248 13.43 15.51 -8.68
C GLY A 248 13.41 16.48 -9.86
N GLU A 249 13.69 16.02 -11.08
CA GLU A 249 13.81 16.91 -12.26
C GLU A 249 12.47 17.43 -12.83
N LYS A 250 11.30 16.87 -12.41
CA LYS A 250 9.97 17.26 -12.91
C LYS A 250 9.25 18.36 -12.11
N PHE A 251 9.88 19.02 -11.16
CA PHE A 251 9.31 20.20 -10.52
C PHE A 251 9.58 21.46 -11.33
N THR A 252 8.78 21.69 -12.36
CA THR A 252 8.57 23.04 -12.90
C THR A 252 7.18 23.48 -12.44
N PRO A 253 7.08 24.55 -11.62
CA PRO A 253 5.79 25.07 -11.16
C PRO A 253 4.97 25.64 -12.30
#